data_ac970d33734959f5a2e4d059844ec992
#
_entry.id   ac970d33734959f5a2e4d059844ec992
#
_cell.length_a   1.000
_cell.length_b   1.000
_cell.length_c   1.000
_cell.angle_alpha   90.00
_cell.angle_beta   90.00
_cell.angle_gamma   90.00
#
_symmetry.space_group_name_H-M   'P 1'
#
loop_
_entity.id
_entity.type
_entity.pdbx_description
1 polymer ?
#
loop_
_entity_poly.entity_id
_entity_poly.type
_entity_poly.pdbx_seq_one_letter_code
_entity_poly.pdbx_strand_id
1 'polypeptide(L)'
;MLLQDLKSQWNAILDDIEATDRIAWIAFFDGRLLSLDSNQLLLDFSDSEKFADGHDYRDVRIRKRVVLEAAIFRITHEQITILPS
;
A
#
# COMPACT_ATOMS: atom_id res chain seq x y z
N MET A 1 14.14 8.51 -0.25
CA MET A 1 12.90 8.97 -0.91
C MET A 1 12.04 9.72 0.08
N LEU A 2 11.44 10.82 -0.35
CA LEU A 2 10.52 11.57 0.49
C LEU A 2 9.09 11.04 0.33
N LEU A 3 8.28 11.18 1.38
CA LEU A 3 6.88 10.78 1.34
C LEU A 3 6.12 11.43 0.20
N GLN A 4 6.40 12.72 -0.06
CA GLN A 4 5.77 13.46 -1.15
C GLN A 4 6.08 12.85 -2.51
N ASP A 5 7.32 12.39 -2.71
CA ASP A 5 7.72 11.73 -3.96
C ASP A 5 6.97 10.42 -4.14
N LEU A 6 6.80 9.66 -3.07
CA LEU A 6 6.04 8.42 -3.11
C LEU A 6 4.56 8.69 -3.40
N LYS A 7 3.99 9.72 -2.77
CA LYS A 7 2.60 10.11 -3.02
C LYS A 7 2.37 10.45 -4.49
N SER A 8 3.31 11.12 -5.12
CA SER A 8 3.18 11.51 -6.54
C SER A 8 3.16 10.31 -7.48
N GLN A 9 3.68 9.17 -7.05
CA GLN A 9 3.74 7.95 -7.84
C GLN A 9 2.74 6.89 -7.37
N TRP A 10 1.94 7.19 -6.34
CA TRP A 10 1.09 6.20 -5.71
C TRP A 10 0.02 5.65 -6.64
N ASN A 11 -0.58 6.49 -7.48
CA ASN A 11 -1.56 6.03 -8.46
C ASN A 11 -0.96 5.03 -9.46
N ALA A 12 0.27 5.28 -9.91
CA ALA A 12 0.95 4.34 -10.79
C ALA A 12 1.23 3.00 -10.10
N ILE A 13 1.58 3.06 -8.81
CA ILE A 13 1.79 1.84 -8.02
C ILE A 13 0.49 1.07 -7.86
N LEU A 14 -0.60 1.76 -7.54
CA LEU A 14 -1.92 1.12 -7.42
C LEU A 14 -2.38 0.52 -8.75
N ASP A 15 -2.16 1.21 -9.86
CA ASP A 15 -2.49 0.69 -11.18
C ASP A 15 -1.69 -0.58 -11.49
N ASP A 16 -0.42 -0.62 -11.09
CA ASP A 16 0.42 -1.79 -11.29
C ASP A 16 -0.12 -3.01 -10.52
N ILE A 17 -0.48 -2.83 -9.25
CA ILE A 17 -1.03 -3.96 -8.47
C ILE A 17 -2.43 -4.35 -8.92
N GLU A 18 -3.24 -3.41 -9.40
CA GLU A 18 -4.55 -3.74 -9.96
C GLU A 18 -4.41 -4.68 -11.17
N ALA A 19 -3.40 -4.44 -12.00
CA ALA A 19 -3.16 -5.25 -13.19
C ALA A 19 -2.55 -6.62 -12.88
N THR A 20 -1.77 -6.72 -11.79
CA THR A 20 -1.02 -7.94 -11.47
C THR A 20 -1.66 -8.78 -10.37
N ASP A 21 -2.31 -8.15 -9.39
CA ASP A 21 -2.95 -8.85 -8.28
C ASP A 21 -4.10 -8.00 -7.74
N ARG A 22 -5.29 -8.25 -8.25
CA ARG A 22 -6.46 -7.45 -7.91
C ARG A 22 -6.85 -7.57 -6.44
N ILE A 23 -6.57 -8.70 -5.82
CA ILE A 23 -6.86 -8.89 -4.39
C ILE A 23 -5.97 -7.96 -3.56
N ALA A 24 -4.69 -7.84 -3.92
CA ALA A 24 -3.79 -6.89 -3.28
C ALA A 24 -4.29 -5.46 -3.49
N TRP A 25 -4.75 -5.12 -4.70
CA TRP A 25 -5.30 -3.80 -4.98
C TRP A 25 -6.49 -3.47 -4.08
N ILE A 26 -7.43 -4.40 -3.93
CA ILE A 26 -8.60 -4.21 -3.06
C ILE A 26 -8.17 -3.96 -1.61
N ALA A 27 -7.10 -4.62 -1.16
CA ALA A 27 -6.62 -4.47 0.20
C ALA A 27 -5.93 -3.14 0.47
N PHE A 28 -5.35 -2.50 -0.55
CA PHE A 28 -4.49 -1.32 -0.36
C PHE A 28 -5.00 -0.02 -1.00
N PHE A 29 -5.97 -0.08 -1.92
CA PHE A 29 -6.33 1.10 -2.73
C PHE A 29 -6.82 2.29 -1.89
N ASP A 30 -7.42 2.05 -0.74
CA ASP A 30 -7.99 3.10 0.12
C ASP A 30 -7.10 3.45 1.31
N GLY A 31 -5.89 2.92 1.36
CA GLY A 31 -4.92 3.30 2.39
C GLY A 31 -4.37 4.70 2.15
N ARG A 32 -4.17 5.44 3.23
CA ARG A 32 -3.53 6.76 3.19
C ARG A 32 -2.07 6.64 3.59
N LEU A 33 -1.20 7.33 2.88
CA LEU A 33 0.21 7.38 3.23
C LEU A 33 0.40 8.35 4.39
N LEU A 34 0.76 7.83 5.56
CA LEU A 34 0.95 8.66 6.76
C LEU A 34 2.38 9.12 6.91
N SER A 35 3.34 8.22 6.79
CA SER A 35 4.75 8.55 6.99
C SER A 35 5.64 7.61 6.22
N LEU A 36 6.81 8.12 5.84
CA LEU A 36 7.88 7.34 5.23
C LEU A 36 9.16 7.72 5.94
N ASP A 37 9.73 6.81 6.72
CA ASP A 37 10.92 7.05 7.52
C ASP A 37 11.84 5.82 7.42
N SER A 38 13.10 6.06 7.06
CA SER A 38 14.09 4.97 6.90
C SER A 38 13.58 3.87 5.96
N ASN A 39 12.92 4.26 4.86
CA ASN A 39 12.32 3.36 3.88
C ASN A 39 11.25 2.44 4.47
N GLN A 40 10.60 2.88 5.55
CA GLN A 40 9.46 2.20 6.14
C GLN A 40 8.22 3.05 5.95
N LEU A 41 7.22 2.50 5.28
CA LEU A 41 5.98 3.21 4.95
C LEU A 41 4.87 2.79 5.90
N LEU A 42 4.27 3.78 6.56
CA LEU A 42 3.08 3.57 7.39
C LEU A 42 1.84 4.03 6.64
N LEU A 43 0.90 3.13 6.50
CA LEU A 43 -0.39 3.39 5.85
C LEU A 43 -1.51 3.44 6.90
N ASP A 44 -2.50 4.27 6.64
CA ASP A 44 -3.69 4.41 7.47
C ASP A 44 -4.92 3.87 6.74
N PHE A 45 -5.58 2.90 7.33
CA PHE A 45 -6.79 2.28 6.78
C PHE A 45 -8.03 2.58 7.63
N SER A 46 -7.96 3.59 8.49
CA SER A 46 -9.07 3.90 9.41
C SER A 46 -10.38 4.22 8.67
N ASP A 47 -10.30 4.87 7.51
CA ASP A 47 -11.49 5.19 6.72
C ASP A 47 -12.12 3.94 6.11
N SER A 48 -11.31 2.99 5.65
CA SER A 48 -11.82 1.75 5.06
C SER A 48 -12.48 0.87 6.13
N GLU A 49 -11.96 0.88 7.33
CA GLU A 49 -12.53 0.10 8.43
C GLU A 49 -13.94 0.57 8.83
N LYS A 50 -14.23 1.87 8.64
CA LYS A 50 -15.56 2.42 8.93
C LYS A 50 -16.65 1.90 7.99
N PHE A 51 -16.27 1.56 6.77
CA PHE A 51 -17.21 1.17 5.71
C PHE A 51 -17.12 -0.30 5.36
N ALA A 52 -16.27 -1.05 6.04
CA ALA A 52 -16.05 -2.46 5.75
C ALA A 52 -17.07 -3.33 6.49
N ASP A 53 -18.26 -3.48 5.96
CA ASP A 53 -19.39 -4.28 6.47
C ASP A 53 -18.95 -5.69 6.93
N GLY A 54 -18.23 -5.78 8.04
CA GLY A 54 -17.76 -7.04 8.59
C GLY A 54 -16.59 -7.67 7.84
N HIS A 55 -16.08 -7.04 6.80
CA HIS A 55 -14.89 -7.53 6.10
C HIS A 55 -13.64 -6.89 6.68
N ASP A 56 -12.76 -7.74 7.22
CA ASP A 56 -11.49 -7.31 7.76
C ASP A 56 -10.38 -7.70 6.78
N TYR A 57 -9.80 -6.72 6.12
CA TYR A 57 -8.75 -6.94 5.15
C TYR A 57 -7.35 -6.97 5.77
N ARG A 58 -7.24 -6.92 7.10
CA ARG A 58 -5.91 -6.91 7.75
C ARG A 58 -5.09 -8.15 7.40
N ASP A 59 -5.70 -9.32 7.42
CA ASP A 59 -5.01 -10.56 7.04
C ASP A 59 -4.55 -10.53 5.59
N VAL A 60 -5.40 -10.00 4.70
CA VAL A 60 -5.05 -9.85 3.28
C VAL A 60 -3.89 -8.90 3.12
N ARG A 61 -3.90 -7.75 3.82
CA ARG A 61 -2.80 -6.78 3.79
C ARG A 61 -1.48 -7.41 4.24
N ILE A 62 -1.52 -8.20 5.31
CA ILE A 62 -0.34 -8.89 5.80
C ILE A 62 0.21 -9.87 4.75
N ARG A 63 -0.66 -10.69 4.16
CA ARG A 63 -0.25 -11.68 3.16
C ARG A 63 0.21 -11.05 1.86
N LYS A 64 -0.41 -9.93 1.46
CA LYS A 64 -0.13 -9.26 0.18
C LYS A 64 0.86 -8.11 0.30
N ARG A 65 1.43 -7.91 1.49
CA ARG A 65 2.42 -6.85 1.71
C ARG A 65 3.57 -6.92 0.70
N VAL A 66 4.08 -8.11 0.44
CA VAL A 66 5.18 -8.30 -0.49
C VAL A 66 4.81 -7.92 -1.93
N VAL A 67 3.54 -8.08 -2.31
CA VAL A 67 3.06 -7.67 -3.63
C VAL A 67 3.13 -6.15 -3.78
N LEU A 68 2.68 -5.42 -2.75
CA LEU A 68 2.77 -3.97 -2.75
C LEU A 68 4.22 -3.49 -2.73
N GLU A 69 5.06 -4.10 -1.91
CA GLU A 69 6.49 -3.75 -1.85
C GLU A 69 7.17 -3.97 -3.20
N ALA A 70 6.85 -5.05 -3.89
CA ALA A 70 7.40 -5.32 -5.21
C ALA A 70 6.93 -4.29 -6.25
N ALA A 71 5.66 -3.88 -6.18
CA ALA A 71 5.12 -2.86 -7.07
C ALA A 71 5.81 -1.51 -6.85
N ILE A 72 6.02 -1.13 -5.59
CA ILE A 72 6.73 0.11 -5.25
C ILE A 72 8.14 0.06 -5.85
N PHE A 73 8.82 -1.06 -5.72
CA PHE A 73 10.17 -1.20 -6.28
C PHE A 73 10.16 -1.09 -7.80
N ARG A 74 9.19 -1.70 -8.48
CA ARG A 74 9.10 -1.62 -9.94
C ARG A 74 8.93 -0.18 -10.43
N ILE A 75 8.14 0.61 -9.72
CA ILE A 75 7.81 1.98 -10.15
C ILE A 75 8.88 2.97 -9.70
N THR A 76 9.38 2.86 -8.48
CA THR A 76 10.26 3.86 -7.87
C THR A 76 11.74 3.46 -7.87
N HIS A 77 12.03 2.18 -8.04
CA HIS A 77 13.37 1.60 -7.87
C HIS A 77 13.90 1.73 -6.43
N GLU A 78 13.00 1.98 -5.49
CA GLU A 78 13.34 2.06 -4.07
C GLU A 78 12.78 0.86 -3.31
N GLN A 79 13.60 0.29 -2.43
CA GLN A 79 13.18 -0.81 -1.57
C GLN A 79 12.50 -0.21 -0.34
N ILE A 80 11.17 -0.33 -0.29
CA ILE A 80 10.37 0.23 0.81
C ILE A 80 9.63 -0.90 1.50
N THR A 81 9.68 -0.91 2.83
CA THR A 81 8.99 -1.90 3.66
C THR A 81 7.67 -1.31 4.14
N ILE A 82 6.58 -2.05 3.99
CA ILE A 82 5.27 -1.63 4.48
C ILE A 82 5.17 -2.05 5.95
N LEU A 83 4.91 -1.08 6.82
CA LEU A 83 4.73 -1.36 8.24
C LEU A 83 3.33 -1.93 8.49
N PRO A 84 3.20 -2.88 9.42
CA PRO A 84 1.88 -3.35 9.82
C PRO A 84 1.14 -2.23 10.54
N SER A 85 -0.13 -2.08 10.22
CA SER A 85 -0.98 -1.07 10.85
C SER A 85 -2.07 -1.71 11.67
#